data_61c26639e344cf6d5833edf1c1e972a2
#
_entry.id   61c26639e344cf6d5833edf1c1e972a2
#
_cell.length_a   1.000
_cell.length_b   1.000
_cell.length_c   1.000
_cell.angle_alpha   90.00
_cell.angle_beta   90.00
_cell.angle_gamma   90.00
#
_symmetry.space_group_name_H-M   'P 1'
#
loop_
_entity.id
_entity.type
_entity.pdbx_description
1 polymer ?
#
loop_
_entity_poly.entity_id
_entity_poly.type
_entity_poly.pdbx_seq_one_letter_code
_entity_poly.pdbx_strand_id
1 'polypeptide(L)'
;MSHAEGVNVQRRRVLIASTAVIGAAGVAAVATPFVRSWTPSAKAEAAGAAVTQDIGSIEAGQMIVVKYRGKPIFVVKRTEEMLTTLESVKPLLSDPDSDASLQPEYCKNPERSISPEVLVVEGVCTHLGCAPNYRPDVGAADLGGKDWYGGFFCPCHGFKYDLGGGVLGG
;
A
#
# COMPACT_ATOMS: atom_id res chain seq x y z
N MET A 1 35.11 -49.26 33.44
CA MET A 1 34.40 -47.97 33.78
C MET A 1 35.29 -47.29 34.79
N SER A 2 36.11 -46.35 34.33
CA SER A 2 37.04 -45.59 35.17
C SER A 2 36.25 -44.51 35.94
N HIS A 3 36.06 -44.74 37.24
CA HIS A 3 35.68 -43.68 38.15
C HIS A 3 36.83 -42.68 38.19
N ALA A 4 36.57 -41.46 37.76
CA ALA A 4 37.48 -40.35 37.96
C ALA A 4 37.54 -40.06 39.47
N GLU A 5 38.56 -40.65 40.13
CA GLU A 5 38.86 -40.41 41.54
C GLU A 5 39.13 -38.92 41.72
N GLY A 6 38.34 -38.28 42.59
CA GLY A 6 38.53 -36.85 42.97
C GLY A 6 37.45 -35.86 42.55
N VAL A 7 36.44 -36.22 41.73
CA VAL A 7 35.39 -35.30 41.34
C VAL A 7 34.18 -35.42 42.26
N ASN A 8 33.86 -34.35 42.98
CA ASN A 8 32.61 -34.27 43.78
C ASN A 8 31.41 -34.06 42.82
N VAL A 9 30.68 -35.16 42.55
CA VAL A 9 29.55 -35.17 41.61
C VAL A 9 28.43 -34.21 42.02
N GLN A 10 28.20 -34.04 43.30
CA GLN A 10 27.16 -33.15 43.80
C GLN A 10 27.53 -31.68 43.57
N ARG A 11 28.78 -31.31 43.86
CA ARG A 11 29.30 -29.97 43.57
C ARG A 11 29.23 -29.65 42.07
N ARG A 12 29.61 -30.62 41.23
CA ARG A 12 29.51 -30.48 39.76
C ARG A 12 28.07 -30.23 39.30
N ARG A 13 27.11 -31.00 39.82
CA ARG A 13 25.68 -30.81 39.47
C ARG A 13 25.15 -29.44 39.89
N VAL A 14 25.49 -29.00 41.10
CA VAL A 14 25.10 -27.66 41.57
C VAL A 14 25.68 -26.55 40.68
N LEU A 15 26.98 -26.66 40.37
CA LEU A 15 27.61 -25.66 39.50
C LEU A 15 26.99 -25.62 38.11
N ILE A 16 26.73 -26.78 37.48
CA ILE A 16 26.07 -26.86 36.18
C ILE A 16 24.66 -26.28 36.24
N ALA A 17 23.88 -26.64 37.28
CA ALA A 17 22.52 -26.11 37.41
C ALA A 17 22.51 -24.59 37.60
N SER A 18 23.38 -24.08 38.47
CA SER A 18 23.51 -22.63 38.71
C SER A 18 23.91 -21.89 37.42
N THR A 19 24.90 -22.39 36.70
CA THR A 19 25.33 -21.80 35.43
C THR A 19 24.22 -21.82 34.39
N ALA A 20 23.47 -22.95 34.30
CA ALA A 20 22.36 -23.07 33.37
C ALA A 20 21.24 -22.07 33.68
N VAL A 21 20.88 -21.89 34.96
CA VAL A 21 19.85 -20.91 35.36
C VAL A 21 20.28 -19.47 35.08
N ILE A 22 21.50 -19.11 35.48
CA ILE A 22 22.05 -17.76 35.23
C ILE A 22 22.20 -17.53 33.74
N GLY A 23 22.68 -18.50 32.98
CA GLY A 23 22.81 -18.44 31.53
C GLY A 23 21.45 -18.27 30.84
N ALA A 24 20.43 -19.00 31.24
CA ALA A 24 19.07 -18.86 30.72
C ALA A 24 18.48 -17.49 31.02
N ALA A 25 18.67 -16.97 32.24
CA ALA A 25 18.25 -15.64 32.60
C ALA A 25 18.96 -14.56 31.76
N GLY A 26 20.28 -14.73 31.55
CA GLY A 26 21.05 -13.83 30.68
C GLY A 26 20.57 -13.83 29.22
N VAL A 27 20.32 -15.01 28.66
CA VAL A 27 19.76 -15.16 27.30
C VAL A 27 18.38 -14.48 27.21
N ALA A 28 17.50 -14.73 28.18
CA ALA A 28 16.18 -14.10 28.20
C ALA A 28 16.27 -12.57 28.29
N ALA A 29 17.17 -12.04 29.13
CA ALA A 29 17.39 -10.61 29.27
C ALA A 29 17.89 -9.98 27.95
N VAL A 30 18.84 -10.62 27.27
CA VAL A 30 19.37 -10.16 25.98
C VAL A 30 18.33 -10.30 24.87
N ALA A 31 17.55 -11.38 24.83
CA ALA A 31 16.54 -11.60 23.81
C ALA A 31 15.35 -10.63 23.90
N THR A 32 15.02 -10.17 25.11
CA THR A 32 13.85 -9.30 25.35
C THR A 32 13.80 -8.04 24.47
N PRO A 33 14.86 -7.20 24.35
CA PRO A 33 14.81 -6.02 23.51
C PRO A 33 14.65 -6.36 22.02
N PHE A 34 15.20 -7.49 21.55
CA PHE A 34 15.03 -7.92 20.16
C PHE A 34 13.60 -8.35 19.87
N VAL A 35 12.99 -9.13 20.75
CA VAL A 35 11.58 -9.52 20.60
C VAL A 35 10.67 -8.29 20.68
N ARG A 36 10.96 -7.35 21.61
CA ARG A 36 10.21 -6.09 21.71
C ARG A 36 10.35 -5.19 20.49
N SER A 37 11.46 -5.27 19.77
CA SER A 37 11.66 -4.48 18.55
C SER A 37 10.71 -4.87 17.40
N TRP A 38 10.06 -6.04 17.46
CA TRP A 38 9.05 -6.47 16.50
C TRP A 38 7.67 -5.83 16.74
N THR A 39 7.45 -5.29 17.94
CA THR A 39 6.21 -4.54 18.21
C THR A 39 6.27 -3.17 17.54
N PRO A 40 5.18 -2.71 16.90
CA PRO A 40 5.17 -1.39 16.26
C PRO A 40 5.40 -0.28 17.30
N SER A 41 6.11 0.76 16.89
CA SER A 41 6.25 1.96 17.71
C SER A 41 4.95 2.76 17.70
N ALA A 42 4.72 3.61 18.71
CA ALA A 42 3.56 4.52 18.75
C ALA A 42 3.45 5.40 17.47
N LYS A 43 4.58 5.76 16.87
CA LYS A 43 4.61 6.48 15.58
C LYS A 43 4.12 5.61 14.43
N ALA A 44 4.48 4.32 14.40
CA ALA A 44 4.02 3.38 13.39
C ALA A 44 2.52 3.07 13.55
N GLU A 45 2.04 2.93 14.79
CA GLU A 45 0.62 2.76 15.08
C GLU A 45 -0.20 3.99 14.66
N ALA A 46 0.27 5.19 15.00
CA ALA A 46 -0.37 6.44 14.58
C ALA A 46 -0.39 6.61 13.05
N ALA A 47 0.68 6.21 12.36
CA ALA A 47 0.73 6.25 10.90
C ALA A 47 -0.20 5.24 10.23
N GLY A 48 -0.59 4.16 10.95
CA GLY A 48 -1.56 3.16 10.49
C GLY A 48 -3.00 3.46 10.87
N ALA A 49 -3.26 4.51 11.65
CA ALA A 49 -4.60 4.90 12.05
C ALA A 49 -5.44 5.35 10.85
N ALA A 50 -6.76 5.16 10.95
CA ALA A 50 -7.69 5.64 9.93
C ALA A 50 -7.59 7.15 9.76
N VAL A 51 -7.60 7.61 8.52
CA VAL A 51 -7.61 9.03 8.18
C VAL A 51 -9.01 9.40 7.68
N THR A 52 -9.59 10.44 8.26
CA THR A 52 -10.85 11.01 7.78
C THR A 52 -10.56 12.29 7.05
N GLN A 53 -11.04 12.39 5.81
CA GLN A 53 -10.88 13.57 4.97
C GLN A 53 -12.25 14.11 4.58
N ASP A 54 -12.48 15.40 4.82
CA ASP A 54 -13.65 16.08 4.30
C ASP A 54 -13.48 16.31 2.80
N ILE A 55 -14.42 15.78 2.02
CA ILE A 55 -14.48 15.90 0.56
C ILE A 55 -15.53 16.92 0.08
N GLY A 56 -16.26 17.53 1.00
CA GLY A 56 -17.32 18.50 0.67
C GLY A 56 -16.79 19.74 -0.06
N SER A 57 -15.57 20.16 0.26
CA SER A 57 -14.92 21.33 -0.35
C SER A 57 -14.23 21.06 -1.69
N ILE A 58 -14.17 19.79 -2.13
CA ILE A 58 -13.55 19.44 -3.42
C ILE A 58 -14.54 19.77 -4.54
N GLU A 59 -14.12 20.57 -5.50
CA GLU A 59 -14.91 20.82 -6.70
C GLU A 59 -14.91 19.63 -7.64
N ALA A 60 -15.97 19.48 -8.43
CA ALA A 60 -16.05 18.45 -9.46
C ALA A 60 -14.89 18.57 -10.46
N GLY A 61 -14.23 17.48 -10.77
CA GLY A 61 -13.04 17.44 -11.61
C GLY A 61 -11.72 17.64 -10.86
N GLN A 62 -11.75 18.01 -9.58
CA GLN A 62 -10.54 18.21 -8.77
C GLN A 62 -10.05 16.94 -8.08
N MET A 63 -8.75 16.92 -7.80
CA MET A 63 -8.06 15.88 -7.03
C MET A 63 -7.39 16.50 -5.82
N ILE A 64 -7.48 15.81 -4.68
CA ILE A 64 -6.62 16.06 -3.52
C ILE A 64 -5.77 14.84 -3.23
N VAL A 65 -4.65 15.08 -2.54
CA VAL A 65 -3.73 14.02 -2.11
C VAL A 65 -3.74 13.93 -0.60
N VAL A 66 -4.11 12.76 -0.10
CA VAL A 66 -4.13 12.44 1.34
C VAL A 66 -3.00 11.45 1.64
N LYS A 67 -2.27 11.65 2.72
CA LYS A 67 -1.20 10.72 3.12
C LYS A 67 -1.76 9.65 4.05
N TYR A 68 -1.62 8.38 3.67
CA TYR A 68 -1.98 7.24 4.50
C TYR A 68 -0.89 6.18 4.47
N ARG A 69 -0.43 5.74 5.63
CA ARG A 69 0.65 4.75 5.79
C ARG A 69 1.92 5.05 4.97
N GLY A 70 2.23 6.32 4.82
CA GLY A 70 3.40 6.76 4.04
C GLY A 70 3.20 6.82 2.53
N LYS A 71 2.05 6.39 2.02
CA LYS A 71 1.69 6.44 0.60
C LYS A 71 0.77 7.62 0.28
N PRO A 72 0.85 8.20 -0.91
CA PRO A 72 -0.14 9.15 -1.40
C PRO A 72 -1.43 8.41 -1.76
N ILE A 73 -2.55 8.91 -1.28
CA ILE A 73 -3.89 8.47 -1.68
C ILE A 73 -4.50 9.60 -2.48
N PHE A 74 -4.86 9.32 -3.71
CA PHE A 74 -5.55 10.25 -4.58
C PHE A 74 -7.04 10.14 -4.33
N VAL A 75 -7.67 11.26 -4.07
CA VAL A 75 -9.14 11.39 -3.95
C VAL A 75 -9.58 12.35 -5.05
N VAL A 76 -10.32 11.84 -6.01
CA VAL A 76 -10.81 12.59 -7.17
C VAL A 76 -12.32 12.68 -7.09
N LYS A 77 -12.86 13.89 -7.21
CA LYS A 77 -14.29 14.10 -7.39
C LYS A 77 -14.57 14.18 -8.89
N ARG A 78 -15.08 13.08 -9.45
CA ARG A 78 -15.32 12.93 -10.88
C ARG A 78 -16.58 13.70 -11.31
N THR A 79 -16.56 14.24 -12.50
CA THR A 79 -17.73 14.80 -13.16
C THR A 79 -18.51 13.72 -13.91
N GLU A 80 -19.72 14.03 -14.34
CA GLU A 80 -20.53 13.10 -15.13
C GLU A 80 -19.86 12.81 -16.49
N GLU A 81 -19.23 13.80 -17.10
CA GLU A 81 -18.44 13.59 -18.32
C GLU A 81 -17.28 12.61 -18.11
N MET A 82 -16.58 12.72 -16.98
CA MET A 82 -15.51 11.77 -16.63
C MET A 82 -16.02 10.35 -16.45
N LEU A 83 -17.21 10.18 -15.90
CA LEU A 83 -17.82 8.86 -15.73
C LEU A 83 -18.20 8.24 -17.08
N THR A 84 -18.71 9.04 -18.02
CA THR A 84 -19.04 8.54 -19.37
C THR A 84 -17.81 8.10 -20.15
N THR A 85 -16.62 8.67 -19.88
CA THR A 85 -15.39 8.22 -20.55
C THR A 85 -14.95 6.84 -20.12
N LEU A 86 -15.28 6.39 -18.91
CA LEU A 86 -14.90 5.06 -18.41
C LEU A 86 -15.43 3.93 -19.27
N GLU A 87 -16.68 4.03 -19.72
CA GLU A 87 -17.26 3.03 -20.63
C GLU A 87 -16.56 3.00 -22.00
N SER A 88 -16.21 4.19 -22.52
CA SER A 88 -15.52 4.32 -23.80
C SER A 88 -14.08 3.77 -23.75
N VAL A 89 -13.43 3.85 -22.61
CA VAL A 89 -12.06 3.40 -22.38
C VAL A 89 -11.97 1.93 -22.02
N LYS A 90 -13.05 1.31 -21.54
CA LYS A 90 -13.09 -0.08 -21.09
C LYS A 90 -12.41 -1.07 -22.06
N PRO A 91 -12.63 -1.02 -23.39
CA PRO A 91 -11.97 -1.93 -24.33
C PRO A 91 -10.45 -1.75 -24.44
N LEU A 92 -9.92 -0.61 -23.98
CA LEU A 92 -8.50 -0.27 -24.03
C LEU A 92 -7.76 -0.65 -22.75
N LEU A 93 -8.48 -1.11 -21.72
CA LEU A 93 -7.89 -1.49 -20.45
C LEU A 93 -7.23 -2.87 -20.53
N SER A 94 -6.11 -3.03 -19.84
CA SER A 94 -5.44 -4.34 -19.70
C SER A 94 -6.24 -5.34 -18.87
N ASP A 95 -7.08 -4.84 -17.96
CA ASP A 95 -7.95 -5.62 -17.07
C ASP A 95 -9.31 -4.93 -16.94
N PRO A 96 -10.17 -5.01 -17.99
CA PRO A 96 -11.42 -4.25 -18.06
C PRO A 96 -12.46 -4.65 -17.01
N ASP A 97 -12.43 -5.89 -16.54
CA ASP A 97 -13.38 -6.41 -15.57
C ASP A 97 -12.81 -6.48 -14.14
N SER A 98 -11.57 -5.99 -13.95
CA SER A 98 -10.88 -5.95 -12.64
C SER A 98 -10.67 -7.32 -11.99
N ASP A 99 -10.47 -8.35 -12.81
CA ASP A 99 -10.27 -9.72 -12.34
C ASP A 99 -8.88 -9.95 -11.77
N ALA A 100 -7.86 -9.34 -12.37
CA ALA A 100 -6.47 -9.43 -11.93
C ALA A 100 -6.08 -8.33 -10.92
N SER A 101 -6.86 -7.27 -10.82
CA SER A 101 -6.56 -6.12 -9.96
C SER A 101 -6.76 -6.44 -8.48
N LEU A 102 -5.80 -6.04 -7.64
CA LEU A 102 -5.89 -6.16 -6.18
C LEU A 102 -6.71 -4.99 -5.63
N GLN A 103 -7.99 -5.19 -5.50
CA GLN A 103 -8.92 -4.20 -4.93
C GLN A 103 -9.97 -4.89 -4.05
N PRO A 104 -10.62 -4.15 -3.13
CA PRO A 104 -11.72 -4.69 -2.34
C PRO A 104 -12.91 -5.10 -3.24
N GLU A 105 -13.64 -6.14 -2.86
CA GLU A 105 -14.81 -6.63 -3.60
C GLU A 105 -15.85 -5.54 -3.90
N TYR A 106 -16.03 -4.58 -2.98
CA TYR A 106 -16.97 -3.46 -3.17
C TYR A 106 -16.52 -2.43 -4.22
N CYS A 107 -15.28 -2.53 -4.69
CA CYS A 107 -14.73 -1.71 -5.78
C CYS A 107 -14.56 -2.49 -7.10
N LYS A 108 -15.02 -3.74 -7.17
CA LYS A 108 -15.05 -4.52 -8.43
C LYS A 108 -16.29 -4.12 -9.24
N ASN A 109 -16.22 -2.92 -9.78
CA ASN A 109 -17.26 -2.34 -10.63
C ASN A 109 -16.57 -1.43 -11.67
N PRO A 110 -17.26 -0.98 -12.72
CA PRO A 110 -16.68 -0.15 -13.78
C PRO A 110 -16.03 1.14 -13.27
N GLU A 111 -16.61 1.75 -12.23
CA GLU A 111 -16.11 2.98 -11.64
C GLU A 111 -14.97 2.77 -10.64
N ARG A 112 -14.73 1.52 -10.23
CA ARG A 112 -13.72 1.10 -9.23
C ARG A 112 -13.79 1.89 -7.92
N SER A 113 -15.01 2.19 -7.50
CA SER A 113 -15.30 2.99 -6.30
C SER A 113 -16.61 2.57 -5.66
N ILE A 114 -16.82 2.96 -4.38
CA ILE A 114 -18.09 2.77 -3.67
C ILE A 114 -19.15 3.71 -4.22
N SER A 115 -18.75 4.97 -4.49
CA SER A 115 -19.59 5.98 -5.12
C SER A 115 -18.98 6.38 -6.45
N PRO A 116 -19.72 6.34 -7.57
CA PRO A 116 -19.19 6.68 -8.88
C PRO A 116 -18.50 8.04 -8.93
N GLU A 117 -19.01 9.02 -8.21
CA GLU A 117 -18.47 10.38 -8.20
C GLU A 117 -17.13 10.51 -7.47
N VAL A 118 -16.77 9.57 -6.59
CA VAL A 118 -15.58 9.68 -5.73
C VAL A 118 -14.65 8.51 -5.95
N LEU A 119 -13.54 8.76 -6.62
CA LEU A 119 -12.46 7.79 -6.74
C LEU A 119 -11.48 7.94 -5.59
N VAL A 120 -11.10 6.83 -4.97
CA VAL A 120 -10.05 6.76 -3.94
C VAL A 120 -9.07 5.66 -4.32
N VAL A 121 -7.86 6.02 -4.70
CA VAL A 121 -6.83 5.07 -5.13
C VAL A 121 -5.46 5.39 -4.53
N GLU A 122 -4.60 4.39 -4.39
CA GLU A 122 -3.19 4.62 -4.09
C GLU A 122 -2.55 5.33 -5.29
N GLY A 123 -1.99 6.53 -5.07
CA GLY A 123 -1.29 7.31 -6.08
C GLY A 123 0.10 6.78 -6.39
N VAL A 124 0.19 5.46 -6.64
CA VAL A 124 1.45 4.75 -6.86
C VAL A 124 1.36 3.93 -8.14
N CYS A 125 2.25 4.20 -9.07
CA CYS A 125 2.32 3.48 -10.34
C CYS A 125 2.61 1.99 -10.10
N THR A 126 1.82 1.14 -10.74
CA THR A 126 1.95 -0.33 -10.64
C THR A 126 3.23 -0.88 -11.25
N HIS A 127 3.95 -0.10 -12.08
CA HIS A 127 5.20 -0.53 -12.67
C HIS A 127 6.35 -0.56 -11.65
N LEU A 128 6.81 0.62 -11.18
CA LEU A 128 7.95 0.75 -10.27
C LEU A 128 7.72 1.77 -9.14
N GLY A 129 6.47 2.12 -8.84
CA GLY A 129 6.15 2.91 -7.66
C GLY A 129 6.28 4.43 -7.79
N CYS A 130 6.47 4.99 -8.99
CA CYS A 130 6.41 6.44 -9.19
C CYS A 130 5.00 6.98 -8.89
N ALA A 131 4.89 8.26 -8.52
CA ALA A 131 3.59 8.91 -8.39
C ALA A 131 3.11 9.40 -9.77
N PRO A 132 1.96 8.92 -10.28
CA PRO A 132 1.39 9.42 -11.52
C PRO A 132 0.86 10.85 -11.37
N ASN A 133 0.90 11.59 -12.47
CA ASN A 133 0.29 12.92 -12.55
C ASN A 133 -1.19 12.79 -12.93
N TYR A 134 -2.05 13.54 -12.26
CA TYR A 134 -3.45 13.66 -12.64
C TYR A 134 -3.58 14.54 -13.88
N ARG A 135 -4.16 14.01 -14.93
CA ARG A 135 -4.34 14.64 -16.24
C ARG A 135 -5.78 14.41 -16.73
N PRO A 136 -6.74 15.19 -16.20
CA PRO A 136 -8.16 15.04 -16.54
C PRO A 136 -8.51 15.56 -17.94
N ASP A 137 -7.64 16.32 -18.55
CA ASP A 137 -7.80 17.00 -19.83
C ASP A 137 -7.93 15.98 -20.98
N VAL A 138 -9.14 15.74 -21.45
CA VAL A 138 -9.40 14.90 -22.62
C VAL A 138 -8.78 15.52 -23.87
N GLY A 139 -8.15 14.70 -24.72
CA GLY A 139 -7.55 15.17 -25.95
C GLY A 139 -6.17 15.81 -25.79
N ALA A 140 -5.50 15.63 -24.65
CA ALA A 140 -4.18 16.19 -24.40
C ALA A 140 -3.17 15.77 -25.48
N ALA A 141 -2.63 16.73 -26.22
CA ALA A 141 -1.78 16.51 -27.39
C ALA A 141 -0.48 15.75 -27.05
N ASP A 142 0.06 16.00 -25.87
CA ASP A 142 1.27 15.34 -25.35
C ASP A 142 1.05 13.89 -24.89
N LEU A 143 -0.22 13.48 -24.74
CA LEU A 143 -0.59 12.14 -24.28
C LEU A 143 -1.26 11.26 -25.35
N GLY A 144 -1.30 11.69 -26.57
CA GLY A 144 -1.88 10.96 -27.69
C GLY A 144 -3.07 11.66 -28.34
N GLY A 145 -3.34 12.89 -27.98
CA GLY A 145 -4.42 13.68 -28.56
C GLY A 145 -5.77 13.01 -28.33
N LYS A 146 -6.52 12.82 -29.42
CA LYS A 146 -7.87 12.23 -29.38
C LYS A 146 -7.98 10.84 -28.70
N ASP A 147 -6.86 10.14 -28.56
CA ASP A 147 -6.80 8.82 -27.92
C ASP A 147 -6.55 8.91 -26.41
N TRP A 148 -6.46 10.12 -25.86
CA TRP A 148 -6.39 10.40 -24.43
C TRP A 148 -7.74 10.84 -23.88
N TYR A 149 -8.33 10.02 -23.02
CA TYR A 149 -9.67 10.22 -22.45
C TYR A 149 -9.67 10.85 -21.06
N GLY A 150 -8.53 11.35 -20.62
CA GLY A 150 -8.33 11.80 -19.24
C GLY A 150 -7.95 10.64 -18.30
N GLY A 151 -7.24 10.94 -17.21
CA GLY A 151 -6.80 9.93 -16.25
C GLY A 151 -5.53 10.30 -15.53
N PHE A 152 -4.64 9.32 -15.38
CA PHE A 152 -3.35 9.53 -14.73
C PHE A 152 -2.21 9.10 -15.66
N PHE A 153 -1.17 9.90 -15.69
CA PHE A 153 0.03 9.65 -16.49
C PHE A 153 1.26 9.52 -15.60
N CYS A 154 1.97 8.40 -15.70
CA CYS A 154 3.22 8.20 -15.01
C CYS A 154 4.41 8.61 -15.90
N PRO A 155 5.11 9.71 -15.58
CA PRO A 155 6.18 10.23 -16.45
C PRO A 155 7.44 9.39 -16.43
N CYS A 156 7.61 8.45 -15.47
CA CYS A 156 8.81 7.64 -15.36
C CYS A 156 9.02 6.73 -16.58
N HIS A 157 7.94 6.08 -17.05
CA HIS A 157 8.00 5.13 -18.16
C HIS A 157 6.78 5.23 -19.10
N GLY A 158 6.00 6.31 -19.00
CA GLY A 158 4.88 6.54 -19.90
C GLY A 158 3.61 5.75 -19.61
N PHE A 159 3.50 5.08 -18.44
CA PHE A 159 2.28 4.35 -18.08
C PHE A 159 1.09 5.29 -17.98
N LYS A 160 -0.03 4.85 -18.55
CA LYS A 160 -1.29 5.58 -18.61
C LYS A 160 -2.38 4.81 -17.86
N TYR A 161 -3.21 5.54 -17.16
CA TYR A 161 -4.33 5.01 -16.38
C TYR A 161 -5.58 5.84 -16.70
N ASP A 162 -6.72 5.18 -16.74
CA ASP A 162 -8.01 5.85 -16.86
C ASP A 162 -8.44 6.56 -15.56
N LEU A 163 -9.61 7.18 -15.58
CA LEU A 163 -10.22 7.85 -14.42
C LEU A 163 -10.79 6.88 -13.37
N GLY A 164 -10.69 5.58 -13.57
CA GLY A 164 -10.94 4.52 -12.60
C GLY A 164 -9.66 3.92 -12.02
N GLY A 165 -8.48 4.37 -12.47
CA GLY A 165 -7.19 3.81 -12.10
C GLY A 165 -6.84 2.51 -12.84
N GLY A 166 -7.59 2.15 -13.87
CA GLY A 166 -7.29 1.02 -14.76
C GLY A 166 -6.11 1.31 -15.67
N VAL A 167 -5.24 0.32 -15.89
CA VAL A 167 -4.09 0.44 -16.79
C VAL A 167 -4.55 0.40 -18.23
N LEU A 168 -4.20 1.44 -19.01
CA LEU A 168 -4.40 1.42 -20.47
C LEU A 168 -3.36 0.50 -21.09
N GLY A 169 -3.83 -0.48 -21.88
CA GLY A 169 -2.97 -1.33 -22.69
C GLY A 169 -2.27 -0.48 -23.74
N GLY A 170 -0.94 -0.62 -23.87
CA GLY A 170 -0.12 0.01 -24.88
C GLY A 170 -0.02 -0.84 -26.12
#